data_c390d7c1b8fa0d5d963c7f7eb4877c29
#
_entry.id   c390d7c1b8fa0d5d963c7f7eb4877c29
#
_cell.length_a   1.000
_cell.length_b   1.000
_cell.length_c   1.000
_cell.angle_alpha   90.00
_cell.angle_beta   90.00
_cell.angle_gamma   90.00
#
_symmetry.space_group_name_H-M   'P 1'
#
loop_
_entity.id
_entity.type
_entity.pdbx_description
1 polymer ?
#
loop_
_entity_poly.entity_id
_entity_poly.type
_entity_poly.pdbx_seq_one_letter_code
_entity_poly.pdbx_strand_id
1 'polypeptide(L)'
;MRLNFIAKLAVATMALLPATQALAETRITYKSAKSTSSYYQMAVQIAEGMKAGSNGDITVTVEESQGSVQNVMEVMGRKGNYVFTTPPVLVKLARGGKAMFKGKENPRFGDIRALFPIPSLTMHFVMSKGSGVTDFAGMEGKTILLGKGSFGAKEGAKYLKMFGLEGKVKLAEV
;
A
#
# COMPACT_ATOMS: atom_id res chain seq x y z
N MET A 1 32.22 -30.84 -56.31
CA MET A 1 32.30 -31.37 -54.91
C MET A 1 32.79 -30.35 -53.86
N ARG A 2 32.91 -29.07 -54.18
CA ARG A 2 33.37 -28.00 -53.21
C ARG A 2 32.27 -27.10 -52.73
N LEU A 3 31.08 -27.09 -53.30
CA LEU A 3 29.94 -26.23 -52.91
C LEU A 3 29.23 -26.69 -51.63
N ASN A 4 29.27 -28.00 -51.32
CA ASN A 4 28.59 -28.57 -50.16
C ASN A 4 29.33 -28.36 -48.84
N PHE A 5 30.60 -27.95 -48.87
CA PHE A 5 31.38 -27.72 -47.66
C PHE A 5 31.14 -26.34 -47.07
N ILE A 6 30.96 -25.33 -47.93
CA ILE A 6 30.68 -23.95 -47.52
C ILE A 6 29.26 -23.81 -46.94
N ALA A 7 28.29 -24.54 -47.53
CA ALA A 7 26.91 -24.56 -47.03
C ALA A 7 26.79 -25.22 -45.64
N LYS A 8 27.63 -26.21 -45.33
CA LYS A 8 27.65 -26.87 -44.02
C LYS A 8 28.35 -26.03 -42.95
N LEU A 9 29.29 -25.16 -43.31
CA LEU A 9 29.98 -24.26 -42.38
C LEU A 9 29.06 -23.07 -42.00
N ALA A 10 28.24 -22.59 -42.94
CA ALA A 10 27.29 -21.50 -42.68
C ALA A 10 26.14 -21.89 -41.73
N VAL A 11 25.71 -23.17 -41.75
CA VAL A 11 24.68 -23.67 -40.83
C VAL A 11 25.22 -23.88 -39.39
N ALA A 12 26.52 -24.23 -39.26
CA ALA A 12 27.15 -24.42 -37.95
C ALA A 12 27.42 -23.10 -37.19
N THR A 13 27.61 -21.98 -37.91
CA THR A 13 27.83 -20.66 -37.28
C THR A 13 26.54 -19.98 -36.83
N MET A 14 25.37 -20.43 -37.28
CA MET A 14 24.07 -19.86 -36.88
C MET A 14 23.53 -20.42 -35.54
N ALA A 15 24.16 -21.52 -35.04
CA ALA A 15 23.73 -22.19 -33.81
C ALA A 15 24.41 -21.67 -32.53
N LEU A 16 25.29 -20.67 -32.61
CA LEU A 16 26.06 -20.11 -31.51
C LEU A 16 25.72 -18.65 -31.17
N LEU A 17 24.49 -18.20 -31.53
CA LEU A 17 23.97 -16.99 -30.94
C LEU A 17 23.67 -17.31 -29.44
N PRO A 18 24.37 -16.71 -28.45
CA PRO A 18 23.98 -16.85 -27.07
C PRO A 18 22.54 -16.34 -27.01
N ALA A 19 21.62 -17.18 -26.61
CA ALA A 19 20.30 -16.76 -26.18
C ALA A 19 20.55 -15.92 -24.95
N THR A 20 20.74 -14.62 -25.10
CA THR A 20 20.65 -13.66 -23.99
C THR A 20 19.23 -13.82 -23.47
N GLN A 21 19.07 -14.62 -22.42
CA GLN A 21 17.84 -14.64 -21.66
C GLN A 21 17.72 -13.22 -21.11
N ALA A 22 16.92 -12.41 -21.77
CA ALA A 22 16.46 -11.17 -21.20
C ALA A 22 15.77 -11.56 -19.88
N LEU A 23 16.43 -11.33 -18.76
CA LEU A 23 15.81 -11.48 -17.44
C LEU A 23 14.55 -10.62 -17.49
N ALA A 24 13.40 -11.26 -17.38
CA ALA A 24 12.14 -10.55 -17.45
C ALA A 24 12.07 -9.60 -16.24
N GLU A 25 11.97 -8.30 -16.50
CA GLU A 25 11.79 -7.29 -15.49
C GLU A 25 10.63 -7.67 -14.55
N THR A 26 10.90 -7.73 -13.25
CA THR A 26 9.86 -7.98 -12.26
C THR A 26 9.08 -6.70 -11.98
N ARG A 27 7.82 -6.68 -12.40
CA ARG A 27 6.92 -5.55 -12.17
C ARG A 27 6.06 -5.78 -10.92
N ILE A 28 6.03 -4.78 -10.04
CA ILE A 28 5.29 -4.78 -8.78
C ILE A 28 4.34 -3.58 -8.77
N THR A 29 3.10 -3.80 -8.37
CA THR A 29 2.18 -2.72 -8.02
C THR A 29 2.18 -2.52 -6.51
N TYR A 30 2.51 -1.32 -6.05
CA TYR A 30 2.52 -0.95 -4.64
C TYR A 30 1.39 0.04 -4.34
N LYS A 31 0.33 -0.44 -3.69
CA LYS A 31 -0.82 0.37 -3.26
C LYS A 31 -0.53 0.98 -1.90
N SER A 32 -0.55 2.30 -1.79
CA SER A 32 -0.16 3.00 -0.56
C SER A 32 -1.30 3.80 0.08
N ALA A 33 -1.38 5.08 -0.21
CA ALA A 33 -2.33 6.02 0.36
C ALA A 33 -2.58 7.17 -0.62
N LYS A 34 -3.21 8.28 -0.19
CA LYS A 34 -3.33 9.49 -1.01
C LYS A 34 -1.93 10.05 -1.33
N SER A 35 -1.72 10.62 -2.52
CA SER A 35 -0.42 11.15 -2.98
C SER A 35 0.16 12.24 -2.05
N THR A 36 -0.69 12.93 -1.32
CA THR A 36 -0.29 13.94 -0.33
C THR A 36 0.16 13.37 1.02
N SER A 37 0.07 12.05 1.22
CA SER A 37 0.41 11.41 2.50
C SER A 37 1.88 11.03 2.60
N SER A 38 2.42 11.04 3.82
CA SER A 38 3.78 10.54 4.10
C SER A 38 3.95 9.07 3.72
N TYR A 39 2.92 8.25 3.83
CA TYR A 39 2.97 6.86 3.41
C TYR A 39 3.15 6.69 1.89
N TYR A 40 2.53 7.57 1.09
CA TYR A 40 2.75 7.56 -0.35
C TYR A 40 4.19 7.94 -0.69
N GLN A 41 4.72 8.99 -0.04
CA GLN A 41 6.12 9.41 -0.23
C GLN A 41 7.11 8.31 0.17
N MET A 42 6.87 7.61 1.28
CA MET A 42 7.68 6.45 1.66
C MET A 42 7.59 5.33 0.62
N ALA A 43 6.42 5.07 0.06
CA ALA A 43 6.27 4.05 -0.98
C ALA A 43 7.07 4.40 -2.24
N VAL A 44 7.10 5.68 -2.63
CA VAL A 44 7.93 6.15 -3.76
C VAL A 44 9.41 5.93 -3.46
N GLN A 45 9.88 6.30 -2.27
CA GLN A 45 11.28 6.09 -1.87
C GLN A 45 11.66 4.61 -1.85
N ILE A 46 10.76 3.74 -1.35
CA ILE A 46 10.96 2.29 -1.37
C ILE A 46 11.05 1.78 -2.82
N ALA A 47 10.17 2.26 -3.70
CA ALA A 47 10.17 1.90 -5.12
C ALA A 47 11.50 2.23 -5.81
N GLU A 48 12.01 3.44 -5.58
CA GLU A 48 13.31 3.88 -6.11
C GLU A 48 14.47 3.08 -5.52
N GLY A 49 14.43 2.79 -4.21
CA GLY A 49 15.43 1.95 -3.55
C GLY A 49 15.46 0.52 -4.10
N MET A 50 14.29 -0.07 -4.36
CA MET A 50 14.18 -1.41 -4.97
C MET A 50 14.73 -1.43 -6.38
N LYS A 51 14.41 -0.42 -7.20
CA LYS A 51 14.93 -0.28 -8.56
C LYS A 51 16.46 -0.15 -8.57
N ALA A 52 17.00 0.72 -7.72
CA ALA A 52 18.44 0.92 -7.60
C ALA A 52 19.16 -0.34 -7.10
N GLY A 53 18.65 -0.96 -6.04
CA GLY A 53 19.25 -2.15 -5.43
C GLY A 53 19.19 -3.41 -6.30
N SER A 54 18.26 -3.46 -7.27
CA SER A 54 18.12 -4.57 -8.23
C SER A 54 18.77 -4.28 -9.58
N ASN A 55 19.52 -3.18 -9.74
CA ASN A 55 20.06 -2.73 -11.03
C ASN A 55 18.98 -2.60 -12.14
N GLY A 56 17.74 -2.27 -11.75
CA GLY A 56 16.63 -2.13 -12.66
C GLY A 56 15.80 -3.39 -12.92
N ASP A 57 16.18 -4.54 -12.38
CA ASP A 57 15.43 -5.80 -12.54
C ASP A 57 14.06 -5.77 -11.87
N ILE A 58 13.85 -4.86 -10.91
CA ILE A 58 12.59 -4.66 -10.22
C ILE A 58 12.07 -3.25 -10.51
N THR A 59 10.89 -3.16 -11.10
CA THR A 59 10.16 -1.89 -11.29
C THR A 59 8.89 -1.90 -10.45
N VAL A 60 8.71 -0.87 -9.61
CA VAL A 60 7.56 -0.72 -8.73
C VAL A 60 6.72 0.47 -9.20
N THR A 61 5.45 0.21 -9.52
CA THR A 61 4.45 1.25 -9.78
C THR A 61 3.70 1.56 -8.49
N VAL A 62 3.83 2.79 -7.98
CA VAL A 62 3.11 3.23 -6.78
C VAL A 62 1.74 3.75 -7.17
N GLU A 63 0.70 3.20 -6.56
CA GLU A 63 -0.69 3.61 -6.77
C GLU A 63 -1.26 4.32 -5.54
N GLU A 64 -2.05 5.35 -5.78
CA GLU A 64 -2.86 6.00 -4.75
C GLU A 64 -3.98 5.10 -4.24
N SER A 65 -4.39 5.32 -2.99
CA SER A 65 -5.59 4.71 -2.42
C SER A 65 -6.27 5.65 -1.42
N GLN A 66 -7.51 5.30 -1.07
CA GLN A 66 -8.22 5.95 0.04
C GLN A 66 -7.73 5.47 1.42
N GLY A 67 -6.76 4.53 1.44
CA GLY A 67 -6.12 4.04 2.66
C GLY A 67 -6.18 2.52 2.85
N SER A 68 -5.71 2.09 4.00
CA SER A 68 -5.38 0.69 4.30
C SER A 68 -6.52 -0.30 4.13
N VAL A 69 -7.78 0.11 4.36
CA VAL A 69 -8.94 -0.77 4.16
C VAL A 69 -9.10 -1.13 2.69
N GLN A 70 -9.01 -0.14 1.79
CA GLN A 70 -9.06 -0.36 0.35
C GLN A 70 -7.91 -1.27 -0.08
N ASN A 71 -6.71 -1.04 0.42
CA ASN A 71 -5.53 -1.81 0.07
C ASN A 71 -5.71 -3.31 0.34
N VAL A 72 -6.25 -3.67 1.51
CA VAL A 72 -6.54 -5.06 1.88
C VAL A 72 -7.68 -5.62 1.02
N MET A 73 -8.74 -4.83 0.77
CA MET A 73 -9.89 -5.29 -0.02
C MET A 73 -9.53 -5.60 -1.47
N GLU A 74 -8.62 -4.83 -2.06
CA GLU A 74 -8.22 -5.03 -3.46
C GLU A 74 -7.50 -6.37 -3.71
N VAL A 75 -6.98 -7.03 -2.67
CA VAL A 75 -6.40 -8.39 -2.78
C VAL A 75 -7.38 -9.36 -3.43
N MET A 76 -8.68 -9.18 -3.25
CA MET A 76 -9.72 -10.05 -3.84
C MET A 76 -9.68 -10.08 -5.38
N GLY A 77 -9.35 -8.96 -6.01
CA GLY A 77 -9.39 -8.81 -7.47
C GLY A 77 -8.02 -8.66 -8.14
N ARG A 78 -6.96 -8.35 -7.38
CA ARG A 78 -5.64 -8.10 -7.95
C ARG A 78 -4.97 -9.38 -8.44
N LYS A 79 -4.28 -9.26 -9.57
CA LYS A 79 -3.42 -10.30 -10.15
C LYS A 79 -1.97 -9.81 -10.17
N GLY A 80 -1.03 -10.76 -10.24
CA GLY A 80 0.41 -10.43 -10.29
C GLY A 80 0.98 -10.03 -8.93
N ASN A 81 2.10 -9.31 -8.96
CA ASN A 81 2.84 -8.89 -7.78
C ASN A 81 2.18 -7.64 -7.17
N TYR A 82 1.27 -7.85 -6.24
CA TYR A 82 0.54 -6.80 -5.54
C TYR A 82 1.07 -6.66 -4.11
N VAL A 83 1.62 -5.50 -3.80
CA VAL A 83 2.14 -5.10 -2.48
C VAL A 83 1.33 -3.91 -1.98
N PHE A 84 1.17 -3.80 -0.68
CA PHE A 84 0.41 -2.68 -0.12
C PHE A 84 0.82 -2.38 1.33
N THR A 85 0.59 -1.12 1.72
CA THR A 85 0.74 -0.67 3.11
C THR A 85 -0.55 -0.88 3.87
N THR A 86 -0.46 -1.49 5.06
CA THR A 86 -1.61 -1.66 5.96
C THR A 86 -1.15 -1.92 7.40
N PRO A 87 -1.92 -1.51 8.42
CA PRO A 87 -1.75 -2.01 9.77
C PRO A 87 -2.05 -3.52 9.84
N PRO A 88 -1.24 -4.31 10.54
CA PRO A 88 -1.43 -5.78 10.63
C PRO A 88 -2.82 -6.19 11.16
N VAL A 89 -3.43 -5.36 11.99
CA VAL A 89 -4.77 -5.61 12.53
C VAL A 89 -5.83 -5.72 11.42
N LEU A 90 -5.71 -4.96 10.33
CA LEU A 90 -6.67 -5.05 9.21
C LEU A 90 -6.57 -6.38 8.49
N VAL A 91 -5.38 -6.93 8.32
CA VAL A 91 -5.20 -8.27 7.75
C VAL A 91 -5.85 -9.33 8.64
N LYS A 92 -5.67 -9.22 9.97
CA LYS A 92 -6.32 -10.11 10.94
C LYS A 92 -7.85 -10.04 10.86
N LEU A 93 -8.41 -8.83 10.76
CA LEU A 93 -9.85 -8.61 10.62
C LEU A 93 -10.39 -9.17 9.30
N ALA A 94 -9.66 -8.97 8.18
CA ALA A 94 -10.04 -9.50 6.87
C ALA A 94 -10.07 -11.03 6.86
N ARG A 95 -9.04 -11.68 7.40
CA ARG A 95 -8.97 -13.14 7.53
C ARG A 95 -10.10 -13.72 8.37
N GLY A 96 -10.55 -12.98 9.37
CA GLY A 96 -11.64 -13.39 10.27
C GLY A 96 -13.03 -12.94 9.83
N GLY A 97 -13.19 -12.27 8.68
CA GLY A 97 -14.47 -11.73 8.22
C GLY A 97 -15.12 -10.76 9.23
N LYS A 98 -14.30 -9.93 9.92
CA LYS A 98 -14.76 -9.08 11.02
C LYS A 98 -14.79 -7.60 10.64
N ALA A 99 -15.59 -6.83 11.39
CA ALA A 99 -15.74 -5.39 11.24
C ALA A 99 -16.08 -4.99 9.78
N MET A 100 -15.26 -4.15 9.14
CA MET A 100 -15.47 -3.69 7.75
C MET A 100 -15.36 -4.79 6.68
N PHE A 101 -14.92 -5.99 7.06
CA PHE A 101 -14.80 -7.15 6.17
C PHE A 101 -15.94 -8.17 6.34
N LYS A 102 -16.90 -7.91 7.24
CA LYS A 102 -18.08 -8.77 7.42
C LYS A 102 -18.91 -8.82 6.11
N GLY A 103 -19.24 -10.04 5.65
CA GLY A 103 -19.91 -10.27 4.38
C GLY A 103 -19.03 -10.04 3.14
N LYS A 104 -17.71 -9.96 3.33
CA LYS A 104 -16.70 -9.81 2.28
C LYS A 104 -15.56 -10.80 2.47
N GLU A 105 -15.88 -11.95 3.04
CA GLU A 105 -14.93 -13.01 3.29
C GLU A 105 -14.34 -13.51 1.96
N ASN A 106 -13.02 -13.69 1.93
CA ASN A 106 -12.35 -14.18 0.74
C ASN A 106 -11.10 -14.99 1.14
N PRO A 107 -10.91 -16.20 0.60
CA PRO A 107 -9.77 -17.05 0.93
C PRO A 107 -8.41 -16.38 0.62
N ARG A 108 -8.35 -15.48 -0.37
CA ARG A 108 -7.11 -14.77 -0.71
C ARG A 108 -6.57 -13.88 0.42
N PHE A 109 -7.38 -13.50 1.39
CA PHE A 109 -6.87 -12.83 2.59
C PHE A 109 -5.92 -13.73 3.40
N GLY A 110 -6.08 -15.05 3.30
CA GLY A 110 -5.18 -16.05 3.87
C GLY A 110 -3.78 -16.02 3.25
N ASP A 111 -3.66 -15.61 1.99
CA ASP A 111 -2.42 -15.61 1.23
C ASP A 111 -1.55 -14.36 1.47
N ILE A 112 -2.07 -13.35 2.16
CA ILE A 112 -1.32 -12.13 2.48
C ILE A 112 -0.12 -12.49 3.36
N ARG A 113 1.06 -11.98 2.98
CA ARG A 113 2.31 -12.13 3.74
C ARG A 113 2.89 -10.76 4.07
N ALA A 114 3.52 -10.63 5.23
CA ALA A 114 4.30 -9.45 5.58
C ALA A 114 5.67 -9.53 4.89
N LEU A 115 6.12 -8.43 4.32
CA LEU A 115 7.47 -8.31 3.75
C LEU A 115 8.40 -7.69 4.79
N PHE A 116 8.13 -6.46 5.21
CA PHE A 116 8.91 -5.74 6.20
C PHE A 116 8.04 -4.66 6.86
N PRO A 117 8.38 -4.21 8.08
CA PRO A 117 7.71 -3.08 8.69
C PRO A 117 8.20 -1.78 8.07
N ILE A 118 7.29 -0.81 7.94
CA ILE A 118 7.62 0.59 7.66
C ILE A 118 7.37 1.43 8.92
N PRO A 119 8.00 2.62 9.07
CA PRO A 119 7.76 3.47 10.23
C PRO A 119 6.28 3.75 10.42
N SER A 120 5.81 3.58 11.65
CA SER A 120 4.43 3.90 12.02
C SER A 120 4.31 5.41 12.25
N LEU A 121 3.16 5.97 11.86
CA LEU A 121 2.83 7.37 12.14
C LEU A 121 1.96 7.45 13.41
N THR A 122 2.32 8.35 14.31
CA THR A 122 1.51 8.67 15.48
C THR A 122 0.27 9.45 15.04
N MET A 123 -0.87 9.18 15.69
CA MET A 123 -2.06 9.99 15.47
C MET A 123 -1.92 11.33 16.18
N HIS A 124 -2.12 12.40 15.43
CA HIS A 124 -2.12 13.77 15.95
C HIS A 124 -3.51 14.40 15.74
N PHE A 125 -4.02 15.04 16.79
CA PHE A 125 -5.16 15.93 16.69
C PHE A 125 -4.62 17.35 16.55
N VAL A 126 -4.85 17.96 15.42
CA VAL A 126 -4.33 19.31 15.11
C VAL A 126 -5.47 20.31 15.21
N MET A 127 -5.30 21.30 16.06
CA MET A 127 -6.26 22.39 16.24
C MET A 127 -5.67 23.70 15.73
N SER A 128 -6.51 24.56 15.15
CA SER A 128 -6.06 25.88 14.76
C SER A 128 -5.67 26.72 16.00
N LYS A 129 -4.66 27.55 15.88
CA LYS A 129 -4.23 28.45 16.96
C LYS A 129 -5.38 29.31 17.48
N GLY A 130 -6.27 29.77 16.56
CA GLY A 130 -7.42 30.60 16.93
C GLY A 130 -8.54 29.87 17.68
N SER A 131 -8.49 28.53 17.75
CA SER A 131 -9.49 27.75 18.51
C SER A 131 -9.32 27.87 20.02
N GLY A 132 -8.13 28.25 20.52
CA GLY A 132 -7.78 28.28 21.94
C GLY A 132 -7.70 26.89 22.58
N VAL A 133 -7.78 25.80 21.81
CA VAL A 133 -7.74 24.44 22.32
C VAL A 133 -6.29 24.00 22.54
N THR A 134 -5.97 23.59 23.76
CA THR A 134 -4.63 23.11 24.15
C THR A 134 -4.62 21.67 24.63
N ASP A 135 -5.79 21.08 24.89
CA ASP A 135 -5.96 19.70 25.35
C ASP A 135 -7.25 19.07 24.79
N PHE A 136 -7.48 17.79 25.10
CA PHE A 136 -8.69 17.09 24.65
C PHE A 136 -9.98 17.64 25.25
N ALA A 137 -9.98 18.09 26.49
CA ALA A 137 -11.18 18.64 27.13
C ALA A 137 -11.66 19.90 26.41
N GLY A 138 -10.75 20.74 25.97
CA GLY A 138 -11.05 21.94 25.19
C GLY A 138 -11.64 21.69 23.80
N MET A 139 -11.69 20.44 23.34
CA MET A 139 -12.29 20.07 22.06
C MET A 139 -13.83 20.00 22.12
N GLU A 140 -14.44 20.01 23.32
CA GLU A 140 -15.89 19.94 23.46
C GLU A 140 -16.58 21.05 22.66
N GLY A 141 -17.62 20.70 21.91
CA GLY A 141 -18.35 21.63 21.02
C GLY A 141 -17.65 21.95 19.70
N LYS A 142 -16.39 21.53 19.50
CA LYS A 142 -15.63 21.80 18.26
C LYS A 142 -15.97 20.81 17.14
N THR A 143 -15.65 21.19 15.90
CA THR A 143 -15.73 20.33 14.74
C THR A 143 -14.37 19.68 14.48
N ILE A 144 -14.34 18.35 14.43
CA ILE A 144 -13.15 17.55 14.14
C ILE A 144 -13.29 16.92 12.76
N LEU A 145 -12.34 17.17 11.90
CA LEU A 145 -12.30 16.61 10.55
C LEU A 145 -11.65 15.22 10.58
N LEU A 146 -12.32 14.23 10.00
CA LEU A 146 -11.81 12.87 9.85
C LEU A 146 -11.81 12.47 8.37
N GLY A 147 -10.78 11.77 7.92
CA GLY A 147 -10.69 11.31 6.53
C GLY A 147 -11.74 10.26 6.21
N LYS A 148 -12.67 10.57 5.32
CA LYS A 148 -13.79 9.70 4.95
C LYS A 148 -13.36 8.29 4.57
N GLY A 149 -14.00 7.28 5.17
CA GLY A 149 -13.77 5.87 4.87
C GLY A 149 -12.37 5.33 5.24
N SER A 150 -11.50 6.16 5.81
CA SER A 150 -10.15 5.77 6.17
C SER A 150 -10.08 4.97 7.48
N PHE A 151 -9.00 4.22 7.66
CA PHE A 151 -8.68 3.60 8.96
C PHE A 151 -8.45 4.68 10.02
N GLY A 152 -7.77 5.78 9.66
CA GLY A 152 -7.51 6.91 10.57
C GLY A 152 -8.79 7.56 11.10
N ALA A 153 -9.86 7.66 10.30
CA ALA A 153 -11.15 8.17 10.77
C ALA A 153 -11.73 7.30 11.88
N LYS A 154 -11.69 5.96 11.72
CA LYS A 154 -12.18 5.02 12.73
C LYS A 154 -11.38 5.06 14.02
N GLU A 155 -10.06 5.11 13.91
CA GLU A 155 -9.18 5.22 15.08
C GLU A 155 -9.34 6.60 15.75
N GLY A 156 -9.47 7.69 14.98
CA GLY A 156 -9.72 9.02 15.50
C GLY A 156 -11.01 9.09 16.34
N ALA A 157 -12.10 8.54 15.83
CA ALA A 157 -13.36 8.45 16.57
C ALA A 157 -13.22 7.63 17.86
N LYS A 158 -12.47 6.53 17.82
CA LYS A 158 -12.18 5.70 18.98
C LYS A 158 -11.37 6.46 20.04
N TYR A 159 -10.36 7.23 19.64
CA TYR A 159 -9.60 8.06 20.59
C TYR A 159 -10.49 9.14 21.21
N LEU A 160 -11.33 9.82 20.42
CA LEU A 160 -12.28 10.80 20.96
C LEU A 160 -13.20 10.17 22.01
N LYS A 161 -13.67 8.95 21.78
CA LYS A 161 -14.44 8.19 22.78
C LYS A 161 -13.61 7.90 24.06
N MET A 162 -12.36 7.46 23.90
CA MET A 162 -11.47 7.18 25.03
C MET A 162 -11.22 8.42 25.90
N PHE A 163 -11.22 9.62 25.30
CA PHE A 163 -11.08 10.90 25.99
C PHE A 163 -12.42 11.51 26.44
N GLY A 164 -13.52 10.75 26.39
CA GLY A 164 -14.84 11.20 26.85
C GLY A 164 -15.51 12.25 25.96
N LEU A 165 -15.11 12.33 24.70
CA LEU A 165 -15.62 13.31 23.73
C LEU A 165 -16.65 12.73 22.76
N GLU A 166 -17.05 11.46 22.92
CA GLU A 166 -18.12 10.85 22.12
C GLU A 166 -19.43 11.63 22.30
N GLY A 167 -20.00 12.09 21.19
CA GLY A 167 -21.20 12.93 21.20
C GLY A 167 -21.00 14.38 21.65
N LYS A 168 -19.81 14.77 22.11
CA LYS A 168 -19.49 16.13 22.55
C LYS A 168 -18.76 16.96 21.47
N VAL A 169 -18.28 16.35 20.42
CA VAL A 169 -17.69 17.01 19.26
C VAL A 169 -18.52 16.76 18.02
N LYS A 170 -18.46 17.67 17.05
CA LYS A 170 -19.03 17.47 15.72
C LYS A 170 -18.01 16.79 14.84
N LEU A 171 -18.34 15.62 14.29
CA LEU A 171 -17.48 14.95 13.33
C LEU A 171 -17.84 15.36 11.90
N ALA A 172 -16.87 15.83 11.15
CA ALA A 172 -17.02 16.09 9.71
C ALA A 172 -16.06 15.19 8.93
N GLU A 173 -16.54 14.63 7.84
CA GLU A 173 -15.75 13.76 6.95
C GLU A 173 -15.29 14.54 5.71
N VAL A 174 -14.01 14.39 5.33
CA VAL A 174 -13.36 15.00 4.17
C VAL A 174 -12.66 13.95 3.30
#